data_3986f6c42348e0cff55a689a23cf28ed
#
_entry.id   3986f6c42348e0cff55a689a23cf28ed
#
_cell.length_a   1.000
_cell.length_b   1.000
_cell.length_c   1.000
_cell.angle_alpha   90.00
_cell.angle_beta   90.00
_cell.angle_gamma   90.00
#
_symmetry.space_group_name_H-M   'P 1'
#
loop_
_entity.id
_entity.type
_entity.pdbx_description
1 polymer ?
#
loop_
_entity_poly.entity_id
_entity_poly.type
_entity_poly.pdbx_seq_one_letter_code
_entity_poly.pdbx_strand_id
1 'polypeptide(L)'
;MTSTSTHLRTIALHWGDLHEAAGQPVTVGAFGLGLRGYLARLDAADADQLEYERHQAAHLRSLERDPIQLGERPVPVRLHILDTMRAVEAALNDTADQIASSTQRPPMAYAPTSWPAADRARRNALARADMADPRRWRWTGRRRTAPYVALWLLARVEDKGGPFRKLTGSELEQIGVVAAGAAARVERALDIAAQQRTLSTPCPDCGGAVDVHGGEGRTPVAHCTGCGKIWAESGVIAA
;
A
#
# COMPACT_ATOMS: atom_id res chain seq x y z
N MET A 1 -14.71 5.60 -12.03
CA MET A 1 -14.51 5.86 -10.59
C MET A 1 -14.40 4.57 -9.76
N THR A 2 -15.15 3.51 -10.06
CA THR A 2 -15.09 2.23 -9.32
C THR A 2 -13.72 1.54 -9.36
N SER A 3 -12.99 1.61 -10.48
CA SER A 3 -11.67 0.96 -10.60
C SER A 3 -10.58 1.61 -9.74
N THR A 4 -10.51 2.95 -9.67
CA THR A 4 -9.50 3.66 -8.84
C THR A 4 -9.66 3.32 -7.36
N SER A 5 -10.90 3.32 -6.86
CA SER A 5 -11.19 2.94 -5.47
C SER A 5 -10.79 1.49 -5.18
N THR A 6 -11.03 0.59 -6.15
CA THR A 6 -10.61 -0.82 -6.03
C THR A 6 -9.09 -0.95 -5.96
N HIS A 7 -8.35 -0.30 -6.87
CA HIS A 7 -6.88 -0.34 -6.86
C HIS A 7 -6.27 0.18 -5.54
N LEU A 8 -6.79 1.29 -5.02
CA LEU A 8 -6.33 1.83 -3.73
C LEU A 8 -6.61 0.88 -2.55
N ARG A 9 -7.77 0.20 -2.58
CA ARG A 9 -8.08 -0.83 -1.58
C ARG A 9 -7.19 -2.06 -1.71
N THR A 10 -6.92 -2.53 -2.92
CA THR A 10 -5.98 -3.63 -3.20
C THR A 10 -4.61 -3.35 -2.59
N ILE A 11 -4.06 -2.15 -2.81
CA ILE A 11 -2.77 -1.76 -2.23
C ILE A 11 -2.82 -1.82 -0.69
N ALA A 12 -3.85 -1.21 -0.08
CA ALA A 12 -3.97 -1.18 1.37
C ALA A 12 -4.19 -2.59 1.96
N LEU A 13 -4.91 -3.46 1.25
CA LEU A 13 -5.22 -4.83 1.67
C LEU A 13 -3.97 -5.72 1.65
N HIS A 14 -3.23 -5.70 0.56
CA HIS A 14 -2.12 -6.63 0.32
C HIS A 14 -0.75 -6.11 0.79
N TRP A 15 -0.71 -4.96 1.45
CA TRP A 15 0.57 -4.41 1.95
C TRP A 15 1.21 -5.30 3.02
N GLY A 16 0.39 -5.90 3.88
CA GLY A 16 0.83 -6.87 4.87
C GLY A 16 1.46 -8.10 4.22
N ASP A 17 0.83 -8.62 3.17
CA ASP A 17 1.29 -9.78 2.43
C ASP A 17 2.66 -9.52 1.78
N LEU A 18 2.91 -8.29 1.29
CA LEU A 18 4.23 -7.89 0.78
C LEU A 18 5.30 -7.89 1.87
N HIS A 19 4.98 -7.41 3.08
CA HIS A 19 5.91 -7.46 4.21
C HIS A 19 6.26 -8.90 4.58
N GLU A 20 5.27 -9.77 4.65
CA GLU A 20 5.45 -11.19 4.92
C GLU A 20 6.29 -11.86 3.83
N ALA A 21 5.94 -11.62 2.56
CA ALA A 21 6.68 -12.14 1.41
C ALA A 21 8.13 -11.62 1.34
N ALA A 22 8.41 -10.42 1.88
CA ALA A 22 9.76 -9.89 1.98
C ALA A 22 10.58 -10.53 3.10
N GLY A 23 9.98 -11.40 3.93
CA GLY A 23 10.63 -12.00 5.09
C GLY A 23 10.66 -11.10 6.33
N GLN A 24 9.87 -10.03 6.33
CA GLN A 24 9.66 -9.18 7.51
C GLN A 24 8.41 -9.65 8.26
N PRO A 25 8.42 -9.67 9.60
CA PRO A 25 7.23 -9.97 10.36
C PRO A 25 6.14 -8.93 10.04
N VAL A 26 4.93 -9.41 9.82
CA VAL A 26 3.77 -8.55 9.59
C VAL A 26 3.59 -7.66 10.81
N THR A 27 3.63 -6.36 10.63
CA THR A 27 3.17 -5.44 11.67
C THR A 27 1.65 -5.65 11.80
N VAL A 28 1.31 -6.49 12.77
CA VAL A 28 -0.07 -6.93 13.02
C VAL A 28 -0.95 -5.71 13.27
N GLY A 29 -2.00 -5.52 12.49
CA GLY A 29 -3.09 -4.69 12.92
C GLY A 29 -3.78 -3.77 11.93
N ALA A 30 -3.43 -3.78 10.65
CA ALA A 30 -4.12 -2.92 9.67
C ALA A 30 -5.51 -3.45 9.27
N PHE A 31 -5.76 -4.75 9.43
CA PHE A 31 -6.98 -5.40 8.94
C PHE A 31 -7.93 -5.75 10.10
N GLY A 32 -9.15 -5.24 10.03
CA GLY A 32 -10.23 -5.52 10.99
C GLY A 32 -10.55 -4.41 11.98
N LEU A 33 -9.74 -3.38 12.06
CA LEU A 33 -10.03 -2.17 12.83
C LEU A 33 -10.32 -1.03 11.87
N GLY A 34 -11.42 -0.32 12.06
CA GLY A 34 -11.65 0.91 11.31
C GLY A 34 -10.44 1.84 11.41
N LEU A 35 -10.24 2.70 10.40
CA LEU A 35 -9.09 3.62 10.28
C LEU A 35 -8.73 4.34 11.61
N ARG A 36 -9.72 4.65 12.44
CA ARG A 36 -9.50 5.24 13.78
C ARG A 36 -8.77 4.31 14.73
N GLY A 37 -9.14 3.03 14.76
CA GLY A 37 -8.49 2.02 15.61
C GLY A 37 -7.06 1.72 15.16
N TYR A 38 -6.82 1.72 13.84
CA TYR A 38 -5.49 1.60 13.27
C TYR A 38 -4.59 2.79 13.67
N LEU A 39 -5.09 4.02 13.51
CA LEU A 39 -4.34 5.22 13.88
C LEU A 39 -4.09 5.33 15.39
N ALA A 40 -5.07 4.97 16.22
CA ALA A 40 -4.90 4.96 17.68
C ALA A 40 -3.89 3.90 18.13
N ARG A 41 -3.82 2.74 17.46
CA ARG A 41 -2.78 1.73 17.75
C ARG A 41 -1.40 2.15 17.26
N LEU A 42 -1.29 2.80 16.10
CA LEU A 42 -0.01 3.39 15.67
C LEU A 42 0.50 4.44 16.66
N ASP A 43 -0.41 5.24 17.23
CA ASP A 43 -0.06 6.27 18.20
C ASP A 43 0.29 5.66 19.59
N ALA A 44 -0.36 4.56 19.99
CA ALA A 44 -0.19 3.92 21.31
C ALA A 44 0.90 2.83 21.34
N ALA A 45 1.07 2.07 20.26
CA ALA A 45 2.12 1.06 20.16
C ALA A 45 3.53 1.68 20.00
N ASP A 46 3.59 2.98 19.82
CA ASP A 46 4.73 3.64 19.20
C ASP A 46 5.92 3.88 20.14
N ALA A 47 5.73 4.02 21.43
CA ALA A 47 6.83 4.26 22.36
C ALA A 47 7.48 2.94 22.79
N ASP A 48 6.68 1.99 23.26
CA ASP A 48 7.15 0.70 23.77
C ASP A 48 7.65 -0.21 22.63
N GLN A 49 6.97 -0.20 21.48
CA GLN A 49 7.35 -0.96 20.30
C GLN A 49 8.67 -0.46 19.71
N LEU A 50 8.88 0.86 19.64
CA LEU A 50 10.13 1.46 19.16
C LEU A 50 11.31 1.15 20.06
N GLU A 51 11.09 1.13 21.37
CA GLU A 51 12.13 0.78 22.34
C GLU A 51 12.47 -0.70 22.21
N TYR A 52 11.48 -1.57 22.09
CA TYR A 52 11.65 -2.99 21.83
C TYR A 52 12.37 -3.25 20.49
N GLU A 53 11.95 -2.61 19.39
CA GLU A 53 12.59 -2.75 18.07
C GLU A 53 14.04 -2.21 18.07
N ARG A 54 14.32 -1.12 18.81
CA ARG A 54 15.70 -0.63 19.00
C ARG A 54 16.57 -1.64 19.76
N HIS A 55 16.02 -2.23 20.81
CA HIS A 55 16.70 -3.27 21.57
C HIS A 55 16.93 -4.53 20.75
N GLN A 56 15.92 -5.00 20.02
CA GLN A 56 16.06 -6.13 19.09
C GLN A 56 17.08 -5.84 17.97
N ALA A 57 17.02 -4.69 17.34
CA ALA A 57 17.97 -4.30 16.31
C ALA A 57 19.40 -4.13 16.84
N ALA A 58 19.56 -3.70 18.08
CA ALA A 58 20.85 -3.66 18.75
C ALA A 58 21.37 -5.06 19.06
N HIS A 59 20.48 -5.94 19.53
CA HIS A 59 20.79 -7.35 19.80
C HIS A 59 21.18 -8.11 18.53
N LEU A 60 20.38 -7.99 17.46
CA LEU A 60 20.70 -8.60 16.16
C LEU A 60 22.01 -8.10 15.59
N ARG A 61 22.30 -6.78 15.68
CA ARG A 61 23.61 -6.23 15.29
C ARG A 61 24.78 -6.74 16.14
N SER A 62 24.55 -7.08 17.41
CA SER A 62 25.57 -7.72 18.25
C SER A 62 25.82 -9.16 17.84
N LEU A 63 24.77 -9.90 17.48
CA LEU A 63 24.86 -11.27 16.97
C LEU A 63 25.52 -11.33 15.58
N GLU A 64 25.22 -10.36 14.68
CA GLU A 64 25.90 -10.24 13.38
C GLU A 64 27.42 -10.01 13.49
N ARG A 65 27.86 -9.45 14.60
CA ARG A 65 29.29 -9.22 14.87
C ARG A 65 29.99 -10.38 15.65
N ASP A 66 29.20 -11.39 16.04
CA ASP A 66 29.73 -12.55 16.71
C ASP A 66 30.35 -13.54 15.71
N PRO A 67 31.69 -13.75 15.72
CA PRO A 67 32.35 -14.68 14.79
C PRO A 67 31.85 -16.12 14.87
N ILE A 68 31.21 -16.51 15.98
CA ILE A 68 30.70 -17.87 16.21
C ILE A 68 29.40 -18.10 15.39
N GLN A 69 28.68 -17.07 15.03
CA GLN A 69 27.42 -17.16 14.26
C GLN A 69 27.59 -16.99 12.74
N LEU A 70 28.80 -16.93 12.24
CA LEU A 70 29.11 -16.84 10.80
C LEU A 70 28.61 -18.03 9.94
N GLY A 71 27.80 -18.93 10.49
CA GLY A 71 27.18 -20.07 9.80
C GLY A 71 25.67 -19.99 9.66
N GLU A 72 24.95 -19.10 10.36
CA GLU A 72 23.53 -18.90 10.16
C GLU A 72 23.29 -18.00 8.93
N ARG A 73 22.77 -18.61 7.86
CA ARG A 73 22.39 -17.85 6.67
C ARG A 73 21.29 -16.88 7.06
N PRO A 74 21.47 -15.56 6.88
CA PRO A 74 20.39 -14.61 7.05
C PRO A 74 19.23 -15.05 6.15
N VAL A 75 18.00 -14.96 6.66
CA VAL A 75 16.78 -15.25 5.85
C VAL A 75 16.90 -14.42 4.57
N PRO A 76 16.86 -15.05 3.39
CA PRO A 76 17.09 -14.32 2.15
C PRO A 76 15.96 -13.32 1.94
N VAL A 77 16.27 -12.06 2.16
CA VAL A 77 15.35 -10.96 1.89
C VAL A 77 15.10 -10.87 0.39
N ARG A 78 13.85 -10.92 -0.03
CA ARG A 78 13.47 -10.81 -1.45
C ARG A 78 13.56 -9.34 -1.89
N LEU A 79 14.74 -8.93 -2.37
CA LEU A 79 15.02 -7.54 -2.76
C LEU A 79 14.00 -6.97 -3.74
N HIS A 80 13.53 -7.76 -4.70
CA HIS A 80 12.54 -7.31 -5.68
C HIS A 80 11.19 -6.92 -5.04
N ILE A 81 10.81 -7.54 -3.91
CA ILE A 81 9.60 -7.17 -3.16
C ILE A 81 9.85 -5.86 -2.43
N LEU A 82 11.00 -5.70 -1.76
CA LEU A 82 11.35 -4.45 -1.10
C LEU A 82 11.43 -3.28 -2.08
N ASP A 83 12.00 -3.49 -3.27
CA ASP A 83 12.06 -2.47 -4.31
C ASP A 83 10.66 -2.12 -4.82
N THR A 84 9.77 -3.11 -4.95
CA THR A 84 8.37 -2.89 -5.28
C THR A 84 7.69 -2.03 -4.20
N MET A 85 7.86 -2.39 -2.93
CA MET A 85 7.27 -1.65 -1.82
C MET A 85 7.75 -0.20 -1.80
N ARG A 86 9.07 0.03 -1.94
CA ARG A 86 9.64 1.39 -2.00
C ARG A 86 9.10 2.20 -3.17
N ALA A 87 9.02 1.59 -4.35
CA ALA A 87 8.51 2.26 -5.55
C ALA A 87 7.03 2.63 -5.42
N VAL A 88 6.21 1.74 -4.87
CA VAL A 88 4.79 1.98 -4.63
C VAL A 88 4.61 3.07 -3.57
N GLU A 89 5.33 2.99 -2.46
CA GLU A 89 5.25 3.97 -1.37
C GLU A 89 5.68 5.37 -1.85
N ALA A 90 6.76 5.48 -2.60
CA ALA A 90 7.21 6.74 -3.18
C ALA A 90 6.15 7.34 -4.12
N ALA A 91 5.64 6.55 -5.07
CA ALA A 91 4.63 7.03 -6.03
C ALA A 91 3.34 7.50 -5.36
N LEU A 92 2.87 6.78 -4.33
CA LEU A 92 1.67 7.17 -3.57
C LEU A 92 1.92 8.45 -2.76
N ASN A 93 3.07 8.56 -2.08
CA ASN A 93 3.42 9.75 -1.30
C ASN A 93 3.55 10.98 -2.18
N ASP A 94 4.24 10.89 -3.33
CA ASP A 94 4.38 12.00 -4.27
C ASP A 94 3.01 12.46 -4.80
N THR A 95 2.14 11.51 -5.14
CA THR A 95 0.77 11.82 -5.56
C THR A 95 -0.02 12.50 -4.45
N ALA A 96 0.05 11.99 -3.23
CA ALA A 96 -0.67 12.57 -2.10
C ALA A 96 -0.15 13.97 -1.76
N ASP A 97 1.15 14.21 -1.84
CA ASP A 97 1.76 15.54 -1.66
C ASP A 97 1.24 16.53 -2.71
N GLN A 98 1.18 16.14 -3.98
CA GLN A 98 0.66 16.97 -5.06
C GLN A 98 -0.83 17.28 -4.87
N ILE A 99 -1.64 16.25 -4.61
CA ILE A 99 -3.07 16.41 -4.38
C ILE A 99 -3.35 17.24 -3.12
N ALA A 100 -2.62 17.03 -2.04
CA ALA A 100 -2.78 17.82 -0.83
C ALA A 100 -2.39 19.30 -1.06
N SER A 101 -1.30 19.56 -1.77
CA SER A 101 -0.84 20.91 -2.05
C SER A 101 -1.87 21.72 -2.84
N SER A 102 -2.61 21.08 -3.74
CA SER A 102 -3.64 21.74 -4.55
C SER A 102 -5.01 21.80 -3.89
N THR A 103 -5.36 20.81 -3.04
CA THR A 103 -6.73 20.67 -2.53
C THR A 103 -6.92 21.05 -1.07
N GLN A 104 -5.87 20.93 -0.24
CA GLN A 104 -5.98 21.15 1.19
C GLN A 104 -6.06 22.64 1.53
N ARG A 105 -7.14 23.02 2.20
CA ARG A 105 -7.31 24.38 2.69
C ARG A 105 -6.29 24.69 3.80
N PRO A 106 -5.77 25.93 3.86
CA PRO A 106 -4.91 26.31 4.96
C PRO A 106 -5.63 26.14 6.30
N PRO A 107 -4.89 25.88 7.39
CA PRO A 107 -5.48 25.82 8.71
C PRO A 107 -6.15 27.15 9.09
N MET A 108 -7.21 27.05 9.91
CA MET A 108 -7.87 28.22 10.44
C MET A 108 -6.89 29.09 11.23
N ALA A 109 -6.81 30.37 10.88
CA ALA A 109 -5.96 31.32 11.58
C ALA A 109 -6.43 31.56 13.03
N TYR A 110 -5.48 31.78 13.92
CA TYR A 110 -5.74 32.24 15.28
C TYR A 110 -6.40 33.62 15.29
N ALA A 111 -7.18 33.91 16.35
CA ALA A 111 -7.78 35.22 16.53
C ALA A 111 -6.71 36.27 16.78
N PRO A 112 -6.89 37.49 16.22
CA PRO A 112 -6.04 38.63 16.55
C PRO A 112 -6.06 38.95 18.05
N THR A 113 -4.99 39.53 18.56
CA THR A 113 -4.87 39.93 19.98
C THR A 113 -5.87 41.00 20.39
N SER A 114 -6.38 41.77 19.43
CA SER A 114 -7.38 42.84 19.62
C SER A 114 -8.79 42.31 19.93
N TRP A 115 -9.06 40.99 19.74
CA TRP A 115 -10.36 40.43 20.03
C TRP A 115 -10.60 40.30 21.54
N PRO A 116 -11.88 40.40 22.00
CA PRO A 116 -12.25 40.07 23.37
C PRO A 116 -11.72 38.71 23.80
N ALA A 117 -11.31 38.58 25.07
CA ALA A 117 -10.62 37.36 25.55
C ALA A 117 -11.44 36.09 25.35
N ALA A 118 -12.76 36.14 25.57
CA ALA A 118 -13.64 34.98 25.39
C ALA A 118 -13.74 34.53 23.93
N ASP A 119 -13.93 35.48 23.00
CA ASP A 119 -14.04 35.19 21.58
C ASP A 119 -12.70 34.67 21.01
N ARG A 120 -11.61 35.27 21.47
CA ARG A 120 -10.25 34.81 21.12
C ARG A 120 -10.01 33.39 21.61
N ALA A 121 -10.39 33.05 22.83
CA ALA A 121 -10.24 31.70 23.38
C ALA A 121 -11.04 30.69 22.55
N ARG A 122 -12.30 31.01 22.24
CA ARG A 122 -13.17 30.16 21.41
C ARG A 122 -12.61 29.96 20.01
N ARG A 123 -12.20 31.04 19.33
CA ARG A 123 -11.60 30.98 17.99
C ARG A 123 -10.33 30.15 17.98
N ASN A 124 -9.46 30.36 18.97
CA ASN A 124 -8.18 29.64 19.06
C ASN A 124 -8.38 28.15 19.37
N ALA A 125 -9.42 27.78 20.11
CA ALA A 125 -9.80 26.37 20.31
C ALA A 125 -10.21 25.73 18.99
N LEU A 126 -11.03 26.40 18.16
CA LEU A 126 -11.41 25.91 16.84
C LEU A 126 -10.20 25.80 15.89
N ALA A 127 -9.31 26.78 15.93
CA ALA A 127 -8.08 26.75 15.11
C ALA A 127 -7.18 25.57 15.48
N ARG A 128 -7.01 25.32 16.79
CA ARG A 128 -6.26 24.12 17.26
C ARG A 128 -6.92 22.81 16.82
N ALA A 129 -8.25 22.71 16.95
CA ALA A 129 -8.99 21.53 16.52
C ALA A 129 -8.86 21.31 15.00
N ASP A 130 -8.92 22.37 14.19
CA ASP A 130 -8.74 22.27 12.74
C ASP A 130 -7.30 21.87 12.36
N MET A 131 -6.29 22.42 13.05
CA MET A 131 -4.89 22.00 12.85
C MET A 131 -4.63 20.55 13.24
N ALA A 132 -5.32 20.07 14.27
CA ALA A 132 -5.20 18.70 14.77
C ALA A 132 -6.07 17.70 13.99
N ASP A 133 -6.87 18.15 13.01
CA ASP A 133 -7.75 17.27 12.23
C ASP A 133 -6.95 16.10 11.63
N PRO A 134 -7.24 14.85 11.99
CA PRO A 134 -6.49 13.69 11.49
C PRO A 134 -6.65 13.46 9.99
N ARG A 135 -7.65 14.06 9.34
CA ARG A 135 -7.87 13.99 7.90
C ARG A 135 -6.89 14.85 7.11
N ARG A 136 -6.28 15.89 7.74
CA ARG A 136 -5.29 16.73 7.11
C ARG A 136 -4.08 15.91 6.68
N TRP A 137 -3.64 16.14 5.44
CA TRP A 137 -2.37 15.60 4.98
C TRP A 137 -1.21 16.25 5.73
N ARG A 138 -0.24 15.42 6.09
CA ARG A 138 1.00 15.86 6.74
C ARG A 138 2.18 15.45 5.87
N TRP A 139 2.97 16.42 5.44
CA TRP A 139 4.14 16.20 4.57
C TRP A 139 5.30 15.51 5.29
N THR A 140 5.26 15.41 6.59
CA THR A 140 6.26 14.75 7.44
C THR A 140 5.60 13.86 8.47
N GLY A 141 6.35 12.88 8.98
CA GLY A 141 5.89 12.01 10.06
C GLY A 141 5.55 10.60 9.63
N ARG A 142 5.16 9.76 10.59
CA ARG A 142 5.00 8.31 10.45
C ARG A 142 3.79 7.86 9.62
N ARG A 143 2.83 8.73 9.38
CA ARG A 143 1.61 8.44 8.61
C ARG A 143 1.81 8.43 7.10
N ARG A 144 3.04 8.22 6.64
CA ARG A 144 3.38 8.20 5.21
C ARG A 144 3.59 6.78 4.67
N THR A 145 3.07 5.79 5.36
CA THR A 145 3.10 4.39 4.88
C THR A 145 2.10 4.19 3.75
N ALA A 146 2.43 3.31 2.80
CA ALA A 146 1.60 3.09 1.62
C ALA A 146 0.12 2.78 1.92
N PRO A 147 -0.25 1.94 2.93
CA PRO A 147 -1.66 1.71 3.26
C PRO A 147 -2.37 2.99 3.71
N TYR A 148 -1.73 3.79 4.56
CA TYR A 148 -2.32 5.03 5.02
C TYR A 148 -2.52 6.01 3.86
N VAL A 149 -1.51 6.15 2.99
CA VAL A 149 -1.57 7.05 1.83
C VAL A 149 -2.64 6.59 0.84
N ALA A 150 -2.72 5.28 0.56
CA ALA A 150 -3.76 4.72 -0.30
C ALA A 150 -5.16 5.00 0.25
N LEU A 151 -5.39 4.81 1.56
CA LEU A 151 -6.67 5.10 2.20
C LEU A 151 -6.97 6.61 2.25
N TRP A 152 -5.95 7.45 2.41
CA TRP A 152 -6.12 8.89 2.36
C TRP A 152 -6.53 9.36 0.94
N LEU A 153 -5.87 8.87 -0.10
CA LEU A 153 -6.24 9.12 -1.50
C LEU A 153 -7.65 8.60 -1.82
N LEU A 154 -7.98 7.39 -1.34
CA LEU A 154 -9.32 6.81 -1.46
C LEU A 154 -10.38 7.74 -0.88
N ALA A 155 -10.14 8.29 0.31
CA ALA A 155 -11.06 9.23 0.94
C ALA A 155 -11.24 10.52 0.10
N ARG A 156 -10.22 10.94 -0.65
CA ARG A 156 -10.33 12.08 -1.60
C ARG A 156 -11.13 11.69 -2.83
N VAL A 157 -10.88 10.52 -3.42
CA VAL A 157 -11.63 10.00 -4.58
C VAL A 157 -13.12 9.81 -4.25
N GLU A 158 -13.43 9.35 -3.03
CA GLU A 158 -14.80 9.18 -2.55
C GLU A 158 -15.47 10.47 -2.03
N ASP A 159 -14.81 11.62 -2.19
CA ASP A 159 -15.30 12.94 -1.70
C ASP A 159 -15.65 12.94 -0.19
N LYS A 160 -14.91 12.17 0.61
CA LYS A 160 -15.11 12.18 2.07
C LYS A 160 -14.78 13.55 2.64
N GLY A 161 -15.66 14.07 3.48
CA GLY A 161 -15.55 15.40 4.07
C GLY A 161 -14.21 15.64 4.76
N GLY A 162 -13.78 16.90 4.82
CA GLY A 162 -12.53 17.33 5.44
C GLY A 162 -12.12 18.73 4.98
N PRO A 163 -10.93 19.19 5.36
CA PRO A 163 -10.43 20.50 5.01
C PRO A 163 -9.87 20.54 3.56
N PHE A 164 -10.66 20.05 2.61
CA PHE A 164 -10.28 19.95 1.20
C PHE A 164 -11.34 20.55 0.29
N ARG A 165 -10.93 20.99 -0.91
CA ARG A 165 -11.85 21.19 -2.02
C ARG A 165 -12.08 19.85 -2.74
N LYS A 166 -13.11 19.79 -3.56
CA LYS A 166 -13.33 18.65 -4.45
C LYS A 166 -12.22 18.51 -5.47
N LEU A 167 -11.93 17.28 -5.84
CA LEU A 167 -10.97 16.96 -6.89
C LEU A 167 -11.53 17.38 -8.28
N THR A 168 -10.64 17.84 -9.14
CA THR A 168 -10.90 18.04 -10.56
C THR A 168 -10.84 16.71 -11.31
N GLY A 169 -11.32 16.69 -12.56
CA GLY A 169 -11.22 15.50 -13.41
C GLY A 169 -9.78 15.06 -13.65
N SER A 170 -8.86 15.99 -13.86
CA SER A 170 -7.44 15.71 -14.06
C SER A 170 -6.75 15.14 -12.80
N GLU A 171 -7.12 15.62 -11.61
CA GLU A 171 -6.61 15.09 -10.35
C GLU A 171 -7.13 13.68 -10.09
N LEU A 172 -8.40 13.41 -10.42
CA LEU A 172 -8.99 12.06 -10.35
C LEU A 172 -8.30 11.09 -11.31
N GLU A 173 -8.01 11.53 -12.53
CA GLU A 173 -7.29 10.75 -13.53
C GLU A 173 -5.86 10.45 -13.08
N GLN A 174 -5.14 11.46 -12.58
CA GLN A 174 -3.79 11.29 -12.03
C GLN A 174 -3.75 10.23 -10.92
N ILE A 175 -4.66 10.34 -9.93
CA ILE A 175 -4.78 9.33 -8.87
C ILE A 175 -5.08 7.96 -9.48
N GLY A 176 -5.96 7.89 -10.48
CA GLY A 176 -6.35 6.64 -11.15
C GLY A 176 -5.17 5.93 -11.81
N VAL A 177 -4.36 6.66 -12.56
CA VAL A 177 -3.17 6.12 -13.25
C VAL A 177 -2.15 5.59 -12.24
N VAL A 178 -1.84 6.38 -11.20
CA VAL A 178 -0.87 5.95 -10.18
C VAL A 178 -1.41 4.76 -9.37
N ALA A 179 -2.67 4.78 -8.97
CA ALA A 179 -3.28 3.68 -8.22
C ALA A 179 -3.30 2.37 -9.02
N ALA A 180 -3.64 2.42 -10.30
CA ALA A 180 -3.61 1.26 -11.19
C ALA A 180 -2.20 0.69 -11.34
N GLY A 181 -1.21 1.56 -11.61
CA GLY A 181 0.19 1.15 -11.73
C GLY A 181 0.77 0.57 -10.44
N ALA A 182 0.41 1.15 -9.29
CA ALA A 182 0.82 0.66 -7.97
C ALA A 182 0.17 -0.69 -7.63
N ALA A 183 -1.15 -0.83 -7.84
CA ALA A 183 -1.87 -2.09 -7.62
C ALA A 183 -1.30 -3.22 -8.49
N ALA A 184 -1.09 -2.97 -9.78
CA ALA A 184 -0.50 -3.96 -10.69
C ALA A 184 0.92 -4.40 -10.28
N ARG A 185 1.71 -3.53 -9.64
CA ARG A 185 3.03 -3.89 -9.08
C ARG A 185 2.89 -4.79 -7.85
N VAL A 186 1.95 -4.45 -6.95
CA VAL A 186 1.65 -5.26 -5.76
C VAL A 186 1.19 -6.65 -6.16
N GLU A 187 0.18 -6.74 -7.03
CA GLU A 187 -0.38 -8.00 -7.51
C GLU A 187 0.68 -8.88 -8.20
N ARG A 188 1.56 -8.27 -9.01
CA ARG A 188 2.64 -9.00 -9.68
C ARG A 188 3.70 -9.49 -8.68
N ALA A 189 4.05 -8.69 -7.68
CA ALA A 189 5.05 -9.06 -6.67
C ALA A 189 4.58 -10.21 -5.77
N LEU A 190 3.26 -10.30 -5.55
CA LEU A 190 2.62 -11.38 -4.78
C LEU A 190 2.17 -12.57 -5.63
N ASP A 191 2.31 -12.48 -6.96
CA ASP A 191 1.81 -13.46 -7.92
C ASP A 191 0.29 -13.74 -7.79
N ILE A 192 -0.45 -12.73 -7.35
CA ILE A 192 -1.92 -12.80 -7.22
C ILE A 192 -2.64 -12.26 -8.47
N ALA A 193 -1.92 -11.62 -9.38
CA ALA A 193 -2.47 -11.17 -10.64
C ALA A 193 -2.80 -12.40 -11.52
N ALA A 194 -3.98 -12.40 -12.10
CA ALA A 194 -4.29 -13.35 -13.16
C ALA A 194 -3.28 -13.18 -14.30
N GLN A 195 -2.49 -14.20 -14.57
CA GLN A 195 -1.47 -14.18 -15.59
C GLN A 195 -1.91 -15.04 -16.78
N GLN A 196 -1.84 -14.47 -17.96
CA GLN A 196 -1.99 -15.21 -19.22
C GLN A 196 -0.73 -14.98 -20.06
N ARG A 197 -0.14 -16.07 -20.51
CA ARG A 197 1.04 -16.03 -21.37
C ARG A 197 0.95 -17.07 -22.46
N THR A 198 1.05 -16.64 -23.70
CA THR A 198 1.20 -17.57 -24.84
C THR A 198 2.62 -18.14 -24.88
N LEU A 199 2.75 -19.43 -24.92
CA LEU A 199 4.04 -20.10 -25.04
C LEU A 199 4.60 -19.93 -26.45
N SER A 200 5.93 -19.83 -26.55
CA SER A 200 6.63 -19.86 -27.85
C SER A 200 6.62 -21.26 -28.48
N THR A 201 6.41 -22.32 -27.65
CA THR A 201 6.33 -23.70 -28.13
C THR A 201 4.89 -24.00 -28.53
N PRO A 202 4.65 -24.44 -29.78
CA PRO A 202 3.31 -24.78 -30.24
C PRO A 202 2.82 -26.07 -29.61
N CYS A 203 1.51 -26.30 -29.66
CA CYS A 203 0.88 -27.52 -29.21
C CYS A 203 1.48 -28.75 -29.93
N PRO A 204 1.92 -29.78 -29.20
CA PRO A 204 2.53 -30.97 -29.80
C PRO A 204 1.55 -31.78 -30.66
N ASP A 205 0.24 -31.64 -30.43
CA ASP A 205 -0.78 -32.45 -31.14
C ASP A 205 -1.30 -31.75 -32.40
N CYS A 206 -1.48 -30.42 -32.39
CA CYS A 206 -2.09 -29.72 -33.52
C CYS A 206 -1.29 -28.53 -34.04
N GLY A 207 -0.15 -28.20 -33.41
CA GLY A 207 0.65 -27.05 -33.79
C GLY A 207 0.05 -25.67 -33.43
N GLY A 208 -1.11 -25.64 -32.78
CA GLY A 208 -1.78 -24.39 -32.36
C GLY A 208 -1.08 -23.68 -31.21
N ALA A 209 -1.44 -22.41 -30.96
CA ALA A 209 -0.91 -21.65 -29.84
C ALA A 209 -1.38 -22.22 -28.49
N VAL A 210 -0.48 -22.20 -27.52
CA VAL A 210 -0.75 -22.66 -26.15
C VAL A 210 -0.71 -21.47 -25.21
N ASP A 211 -1.83 -21.18 -24.57
CA ASP A 211 -1.95 -20.15 -23.55
C ASP A 211 -1.87 -20.77 -22.15
N VAL A 212 -0.99 -20.23 -21.31
CA VAL A 212 -0.89 -20.60 -19.91
C VAL A 212 -1.64 -19.55 -19.09
N HIS A 213 -2.57 -20.02 -18.28
CA HIS A 213 -3.32 -19.23 -17.32
C HIS A 213 -2.87 -19.61 -15.91
N GLY A 214 -2.54 -18.65 -15.08
CA GLY A 214 -2.10 -18.85 -13.69
C GLY A 214 -2.23 -17.57 -12.89
N GLY A 215 -1.63 -17.54 -11.72
CA GLY A 215 -1.74 -16.44 -10.77
C GLY A 215 -2.95 -16.62 -9.84
N GLU A 216 -3.23 -15.66 -8.99
CA GLU A 216 -4.29 -15.71 -7.96
C GLU A 216 -4.17 -16.93 -7.01
N GLY A 217 -2.95 -17.43 -6.81
CA GLY A 217 -2.72 -18.64 -6.02
C GLY A 217 -3.25 -19.94 -6.65
N ARG A 218 -3.68 -19.91 -7.92
CA ARG A 218 -4.15 -21.08 -8.66
C ARG A 218 -2.99 -21.78 -9.36
N THR A 219 -3.08 -23.12 -9.39
CA THR A 219 -2.14 -23.92 -10.17
C THR A 219 -2.18 -23.53 -11.64
N PRO A 220 -1.01 -23.30 -12.30
CA PRO A 220 -0.98 -22.94 -13.71
C PRO A 220 -1.66 -24.01 -14.58
N VAL A 221 -2.46 -23.56 -15.52
CA VAL A 221 -3.13 -24.41 -16.50
C VAL A 221 -2.78 -23.92 -17.89
N ALA A 222 -2.30 -24.83 -18.75
CA ALA A 222 -2.06 -24.54 -20.14
C ALA A 222 -3.23 -25.02 -20.99
N HIS A 223 -3.66 -24.21 -21.96
CA HIS A 223 -4.77 -24.49 -22.85
C HIS A 223 -4.36 -24.25 -24.31
N CYS A 224 -4.60 -25.24 -25.17
CA CYS A 224 -4.38 -25.05 -26.61
C CYS A 224 -5.60 -24.37 -27.23
N THR A 225 -5.38 -23.24 -27.89
CA THR A 225 -6.44 -22.49 -28.58
C THR A 225 -6.91 -23.16 -29.87
N GLY A 226 -6.14 -24.14 -30.41
CA GLY A 226 -6.47 -24.85 -31.64
C GLY A 226 -7.31 -26.10 -31.42
N CYS A 227 -6.87 -27.00 -30.53
CA CYS A 227 -7.55 -28.30 -30.29
C CYS A 227 -8.27 -28.39 -28.94
N GLY A 228 -8.21 -27.37 -28.10
CA GLY A 228 -8.89 -27.35 -26.80
C GLY A 228 -8.22 -28.16 -25.69
N LYS A 229 -7.08 -28.80 -25.97
CA LYS A 229 -6.38 -29.64 -25.00
C LYS A 229 -5.89 -28.82 -23.80
N ILE A 230 -6.06 -29.34 -22.59
CA ILE A 230 -5.71 -28.68 -21.34
C ILE A 230 -4.68 -29.51 -20.57
N TRP A 231 -3.61 -28.85 -20.15
CA TRP A 231 -2.57 -29.43 -19.30
C TRP A 231 -2.52 -28.70 -17.96
N ALA A 232 -2.35 -29.45 -16.89
CA ALA A 232 -2.01 -28.95 -15.57
C ALA A 232 -0.75 -29.63 -15.06
N GLU A 233 -0.27 -29.24 -13.89
CA GLU A 233 0.90 -29.85 -13.27
C GLU A 233 0.76 -31.37 -13.08
N SER A 234 -0.47 -31.86 -12.91
CA SER A 234 -0.80 -33.28 -12.82
C SER A 234 -0.83 -34.02 -14.17
N GLY A 235 -0.64 -33.34 -15.29
CA GLY A 235 -0.71 -33.87 -16.66
C GLY A 235 -1.86 -33.37 -17.49
N VAL A 236 -2.30 -34.11 -18.53
CA VAL A 236 -3.43 -33.73 -19.38
C VAL A 236 -4.74 -33.96 -18.63
N ILE A 237 -5.54 -32.90 -18.52
CA ILE A 237 -6.84 -32.94 -17.83
C ILE A 237 -7.97 -33.19 -18.83
N ALA A 238 -7.88 -32.62 -20.04
CA ALA A 238 -8.87 -32.74 -21.11
C ALA A 238 -8.21 -32.65 -22.48
N ALA A 239 -8.82 -33.30 -23.46
CA ALA A 239 -8.43 -33.27 -24.87
C ALA A 239 -9.68 -33.08 -25.75
#